data_d086a0cd5bbcea0d8e28f082706477ec
#
_entry.id   d086a0cd5bbcea0d8e28f082706477ec
#
_cell.length_a   1.000
_cell.length_b   1.000
_cell.length_c   1.000
_cell.angle_alpha   90.00
_cell.angle_beta   90.00
_cell.angle_gamma   90.00
#
_symmetry.space_group_name_H-M   'P 1'
#
loop_
_entity.id
_entity.type
_entity.pdbx_description
1 polymer ?
#
loop_
_entity_poly.entity_id
_entity_poly.type
_entity_poly.pdbx_seq_one_letter_code
_entity_poly.pdbx_strand_id
1 'polypeptide(L)'
;MYVTGVLDAKEAFSGFSSTSVVIVGVLFIVVAGLTYTGVLQWITKNLLGQPESYTKAVARLMLPVAVLSSFLSNTTVVAMFVNIVKMWSKKLGISPSKLLIPLSYASGLGGICTLIGTPPNLIISGLYAEKTGVAMNVLATTIPGLFCLFVGILSVIALQKLLPERKVPESAFEATSEYTVELLVPSDNPYIGQTLGEAGLFKVKGGSLLEFYHFDNVPSPVTKEEFILGGDHLVYAGQINELLELKKTHGLVSANHHVFSLDELDKNRQLRTAYITFGSPLIGTTIEENSFERDNNMTLVAVARRGKRLDNIPRQVILQAGDTLLLECPPHLVINTEKLSSELHFFDNLQLPNISWRTIASTIVMLAMMIVSAFNIMPLLQCAFIAAAIMLLIGCCTPEQAVRSINGEILMVFAGSVVLGLAIQKTGIAERLAFGILDVCGSNPLVVMTAICLVGTFITEFISNTAAGAMFFPIMYEAAVKLGYDPYTFLIALMISVSCSFATPIGSPTHMLIYGPGGYRFSDFMRIGILMNIIILAANILIVNIIYPLTPLHP
;
A
#
# COMPACT_ATOMS: atom_id res chain seq x y z
N MET A 1 27.61 13.17 -2.32
CA MET A 1 28.36 12.96 -3.58
C MET A 1 29.01 14.24 -4.08
N TYR A 2 28.31 15.37 -4.15
CA TYR A 2 28.89 16.66 -4.47
C TYR A 2 29.91 17.14 -3.41
N VAL A 3 29.51 17.10 -2.13
CA VAL A 3 30.37 17.51 -0.99
C VAL A 3 31.62 16.64 -0.86
N THR A 4 31.57 15.38 -1.27
CA THR A 4 32.73 14.45 -1.25
C THR A 4 33.62 14.57 -2.48
N GLY A 5 33.28 15.43 -3.46
CA GLY A 5 34.04 15.63 -4.69
C GLY A 5 33.95 14.47 -5.71
N VAL A 6 33.04 13.50 -5.49
CA VAL A 6 32.83 12.37 -6.42
C VAL A 6 32.16 12.86 -7.71
N LEU A 7 31.19 13.76 -7.59
CA LEU A 7 30.46 14.35 -8.69
C LEU A 7 30.58 15.86 -8.67
N ASP A 8 30.63 16.50 -9.84
CA ASP A 8 30.48 17.94 -9.94
C ASP A 8 29.03 18.41 -9.73
N ALA A 9 28.82 19.74 -9.65
CA ALA A 9 27.47 20.27 -9.40
C ALA A 9 26.48 19.90 -10.53
N LYS A 10 26.91 19.91 -11.78
CA LYS A 10 26.06 19.57 -12.94
C LYS A 10 25.66 18.10 -12.90
N GLU A 11 26.61 17.23 -12.61
CA GLU A 11 26.38 15.78 -12.47
C GLU A 11 25.49 15.47 -11.25
N ALA A 12 25.71 16.13 -10.12
CA ALA A 12 24.95 15.93 -8.89
C ALA A 12 23.46 16.32 -9.03
N PHE A 13 23.13 17.22 -9.95
CA PHE A 13 21.75 17.63 -10.22
C PHE A 13 21.21 17.11 -11.56
N SER A 14 21.97 16.34 -12.33
CA SER A 14 21.57 15.80 -13.64
C SER A 14 20.33 14.91 -13.57
N GLY A 15 20.13 14.21 -12.44
CA GLY A 15 18.97 13.38 -12.22
C GLY A 15 17.64 14.13 -12.35
N PHE A 16 17.57 15.39 -11.93
CA PHE A 16 16.35 16.20 -12.02
C PHE A 16 15.99 16.60 -13.46
N SER A 17 16.97 16.66 -14.36
CA SER A 17 16.77 16.93 -15.80
C SER A 17 16.71 15.66 -16.64
N SER A 18 16.79 14.49 -16.02
CA SER A 18 16.71 13.21 -16.72
C SER A 18 15.34 13.04 -17.40
N THR A 19 15.36 12.67 -18.67
CA THR A 19 14.16 12.38 -19.47
C THR A 19 13.22 11.38 -18.76
N SER A 20 13.79 10.39 -18.07
CA SER A 20 13.03 9.37 -17.36
C SER A 20 12.24 9.95 -16.19
N VAL A 21 12.82 10.88 -15.42
CA VAL A 21 12.13 11.57 -14.31
C VAL A 21 10.97 12.40 -14.84
N VAL A 22 11.18 13.12 -15.95
CA VAL A 22 10.10 13.90 -16.58
C VAL A 22 8.98 13.00 -17.10
N ILE A 23 9.30 11.88 -17.75
CA ILE A 23 8.30 10.90 -18.20
C ILE A 23 7.43 10.44 -17.03
N VAL A 24 8.03 10.04 -15.91
CA VAL A 24 7.29 9.59 -14.73
C VAL A 24 6.38 10.68 -14.18
N GLY A 25 6.88 11.92 -14.08
CA GLY A 25 6.07 13.06 -13.64
C GLY A 25 4.83 13.27 -14.51
N VAL A 26 4.98 13.20 -15.84
CA VAL A 26 3.87 13.34 -16.78
C VAL A 26 2.92 12.14 -16.74
N LEU A 27 3.44 10.92 -16.58
CA LEU A 27 2.62 9.72 -16.44
C LEU A 27 1.73 9.74 -15.20
N PHE A 28 2.15 10.38 -14.08
CA PHE A 28 1.26 10.57 -12.95
C PHE A 28 -0.03 11.33 -13.33
N ILE A 29 0.06 12.30 -14.23
CA ILE A 29 -1.11 13.06 -14.71
C ILE A 29 -2.04 12.16 -15.55
N VAL A 30 -1.47 11.34 -16.44
CA VAL A 30 -2.25 10.39 -17.25
C VAL A 30 -2.96 9.37 -16.35
N VAL A 31 -2.25 8.83 -15.35
CA VAL A 31 -2.80 7.90 -14.36
C VAL A 31 -3.90 8.56 -13.53
N ALA A 32 -3.74 9.84 -13.16
CA ALA A 32 -4.78 10.61 -12.47
C ALA A 32 -6.07 10.67 -13.29
N GLY A 33 -5.97 10.98 -14.59
CA GLY A 33 -7.12 11.00 -15.50
C GLY A 33 -7.89 9.67 -15.50
N LEU A 34 -7.20 8.53 -15.48
CA LEU A 34 -7.82 7.21 -15.37
C LEU A 34 -8.47 6.97 -14.01
N THR A 35 -7.78 7.35 -12.94
CA THR A 35 -8.23 7.10 -11.58
C THR A 35 -9.51 7.88 -11.26
N TYR A 36 -9.53 9.17 -11.59
CA TYR A 36 -10.67 10.03 -11.29
C TYR A 36 -11.90 9.78 -12.19
N THR A 37 -11.74 9.12 -13.34
CA THR A 37 -12.84 8.78 -14.24
C THR A 37 -13.57 7.48 -13.91
N GLY A 38 -13.12 6.70 -12.93
CA GLY A 38 -13.83 5.51 -12.47
C GLY A 38 -13.60 4.23 -13.28
N VAL A 39 -12.52 4.14 -14.06
CA VAL A 39 -12.13 2.92 -14.81
C VAL A 39 -12.00 1.71 -13.89
N LEU A 40 -11.39 1.91 -12.72
CA LEU A 40 -11.12 0.86 -11.74
C LEU A 40 -12.40 0.24 -11.19
N GLN A 41 -13.43 1.06 -10.98
CA GLN A 41 -14.74 0.62 -10.48
C GLN A 41 -15.49 -0.24 -11.49
N TRP A 42 -15.40 0.14 -12.77
CA TRP A 42 -16.01 -0.64 -13.86
C TRP A 42 -15.43 -2.05 -13.91
N ILE A 43 -14.11 -2.16 -13.80
CA ILE A 43 -13.40 -3.44 -13.82
C ILE A 43 -13.82 -4.30 -12.62
N THR A 44 -13.85 -3.74 -11.43
CA THR A 44 -14.19 -4.49 -10.21
C THR A 44 -15.62 -4.99 -10.20
N LYS A 45 -16.58 -4.17 -10.64
CA LYS A 45 -18.00 -4.54 -10.66
C LYS A 45 -18.29 -5.68 -11.63
N ASN A 46 -17.61 -5.70 -12.78
CA ASN A 46 -17.95 -6.62 -13.87
C ASN A 46 -17.11 -7.92 -13.89
N LEU A 47 -15.87 -7.89 -13.35
CA LEU A 47 -14.94 -9.01 -13.51
C LEU A 47 -14.83 -9.96 -12.31
N LEU A 48 -15.10 -9.53 -11.09
CA LEU A 48 -14.94 -10.38 -9.91
C LEU A 48 -16.03 -11.44 -9.78
N GLY A 49 -17.30 -11.09 -9.96
CA GLY A 49 -18.43 -12.01 -9.91
C GLY A 49 -18.51 -12.88 -8.64
N GLN A 50 -19.13 -14.06 -8.75
CA GLN A 50 -19.22 -15.05 -7.68
C GLN A 50 -18.59 -16.38 -8.15
N PRO A 51 -17.29 -16.61 -7.92
CA PRO A 51 -16.62 -17.85 -8.28
C PRO A 51 -17.01 -18.98 -7.31
N GLU A 52 -17.17 -20.18 -7.84
CA GLU A 52 -17.55 -21.39 -7.09
C GLU A 52 -16.37 -22.02 -6.34
N SER A 53 -15.13 -21.64 -6.65
CA SER A 53 -13.92 -22.21 -6.05
C SER A 53 -12.87 -21.15 -5.77
N TYR A 54 -12.01 -21.44 -4.78
CA TYR A 54 -10.88 -20.57 -4.44
C TYR A 54 -9.94 -20.30 -5.63
N THR A 55 -9.63 -21.34 -6.41
CA THR A 55 -8.77 -21.20 -7.61
C THR A 55 -9.36 -20.24 -8.63
N LYS A 56 -10.69 -20.34 -8.89
CA LYS A 56 -11.38 -19.39 -9.78
C LYS A 56 -11.41 -17.99 -9.17
N ALA A 57 -11.51 -17.87 -7.84
CA ALA A 57 -11.47 -16.58 -7.15
C ALA A 57 -10.10 -15.91 -7.32
N VAL A 58 -9.01 -16.63 -7.08
CA VAL A 58 -7.64 -16.12 -7.25
C VAL A 58 -7.38 -15.69 -8.70
N ALA A 59 -7.74 -16.52 -9.69
CA ALA A 59 -7.55 -16.15 -11.10
C ALA A 59 -8.37 -14.92 -11.51
N ARG A 60 -9.65 -14.83 -11.08
CA ARG A 60 -10.51 -13.66 -11.35
C ARG A 60 -10.04 -12.39 -10.64
N LEU A 61 -9.31 -12.51 -9.54
CA LEU A 61 -8.70 -11.38 -8.85
C LEU A 61 -7.39 -10.97 -9.53
N MET A 62 -6.49 -11.93 -9.75
CA MET A 62 -5.12 -11.63 -10.18
C MET A 62 -5.06 -11.08 -11.59
N LEU A 63 -5.86 -11.59 -12.53
CA LEU A 63 -5.81 -11.16 -13.94
C LEU A 63 -6.18 -9.67 -14.12
N PRO A 64 -7.34 -9.17 -13.64
CA PRO A 64 -7.68 -7.75 -13.79
C PRO A 64 -6.70 -6.84 -13.05
N VAL A 65 -6.26 -7.24 -11.86
CA VAL A 65 -5.28 -6.47 -11.07
C VAL A 65 -3.97 -6.36 -11.82
N ALA A 66 -3.47 -7.44 -12.41
CA ALA A 66 -2.24 -7.43 -13.20
C ALA A 66 -2.35 -6.56 -14.45
N VAL A 67 -3.47 -6.65 -15.17
CA VAL A 67 -3.73 -5.78 -16.34
C VAL A 67 -3.72 -4.31 -15.94
N LEU A 68 -4.40 -3.95 -14.87
CA LEU A 68 -4.39 -2.57 -14.37
C LEU A 68 -3.00 -2.11 -13.95
N SER A 69 -2.29 -2.96 -13.21
CA SER A 69 -0.98 -2.64 -12.66
C SER A 69 0.11 -2.57 -13.75
N SER A 70 -0.14 -3.12 -14.92
CA SER A 70 0.77 -2.94 -16.07
C SER A 70 0.83 -1.48 -16.55
N PHE A 71 -0.17 -0.66 -16.19
CA PHE A 71 -0.29 0.73 -16.66
C PHE A 71 -0.43 1.73 -15.51
N LEU A 72 -0.86 1.28 -14.34
CA LEU A 72 -1.08 2.10 -13.16
C LEU A 72 -0.06 1.74 -12.08
N SER A 73 0.22 2.70 -11.18
CA SER A 73 1.06 2.43 -10.01
C SER A 73 0.51 1.26 -9.20
N ASN A 74 1.37 0.29 -8.89
CA ASN A 74 1.04 -0.89 -8.08
C ASN A 74 0.35 -0.51 -6.76
N THR A 75 0.86 0.52 -6.09
CA THR A 75 0.33 1.02 -4.82
C THR A 75 -1.11 1.51 -4.95
N THR A 76 -1.40 2.30 -6.00
CA THR A 76 -2.75 2.81 -6.26
C THR A 76 -3.74 1.67 -6.52
N VAL A 77 -3.36 0.70 -7.34
CA VAL A 77 -4.20 -0.46 -7.66
C VAL A 77 -4.51 -1.25 -6.40
N VAL A 78 -3.50 -1.61 -5.61
CA VAL A 78 -3.70 -2.38 -4.37
C VAL A 78 -4.53 -1.61 -3.36
N ALA A 79 -4.26 -0.32 -3.11
CA ALA A 79 -5.02 0.51 -2.17
C ALA A 79 -6.53 0.50 -2.48
N MET A 80 -6.89 0.58 -3.76
CA MET A 80 -8.30 0.53 -4.17
C MET A 80 -8.92 -0.86 -4.04
N PHE A 81 -8.17 -1.90 -4.38
CA PHE A 81 -8.68 -3.26 -4.35
C PHE A 81 -8.76 -3.87 -2.95
N VAL A 82 -7.99 -3.40 -1.97
CA VAL A 82 -8.02 -3.93 -0.59
C VAL A 82 -9.44 -3.97 -0.05
N ASN A 83 -10.16 -2.84 -0.09
CA ASN A 83 -11.52 -2.75 0.44
C ASN A 83 -12.52 -3.61 -0.36
N ILE A 84 -12.36 -3.64 -1.69
CA ILE A 84 -13.20 -4.45 -2.58
C ILE A 84 -12.99 -5.94 -2.29
N VAL A 85 -11.75 -6.38 -2.16
CA VAL A 85 -11.40 -7.77 -1.84
C VAL A 85 -11.93 -8.17 -0.47
N LYS A 86 -11.90 -7.29 0.54
CA LYS A 86 -12.48 -7.55 1.86
C LYS A 86 -13.98 -7.78 1.78
N MET A 87 -14.71 -6.88 1.11
CA MET A 87 -16.16 -7.04 0.91
C MET A 87 -16.49 -8.29 0.09
N TRP A 88 -15.71 -8.55 -0.95
CA TRP A 88 -15.91 -9.70 -1.82
C TRP A 88 -15.60 -11.03 -1.12
N SER A 89 -14.52 -11.09 -0.35
CA SER A 89 -14.14 -12.27 0.44
C SER A 89 -15.21 -12.63 1.47
N LYS A 90 -15.84 -11.61 2.10
CA LYS A 90 -16.98 -11.82 3.02
C LYS A 90 -18.16 -12.45 2.31
N LYS A 91 -18.50 -12.00 1.08
CA LYS A 91 -19.57 -12.61 0.26
C LYS A 91 -19.26 -14.04 -0.16
N LEU A 92 -17.98 -14.38 -0.33
CA LEU A 92 -17.54 -15.73 -0.71
C LEU A 92 -17.32 -16.67 0.47
N GLY A 93 -17.39 -16.18 1.72
CA GLY A 93 -17.04 -16.97 2.90
C GLY A 93 -15.55 -17.34 2.98
N ILE A 94 -14.66 -16.59 2.29
CA ILE A 94 -13.21 -16.82 2.24
C ILE A 94 -12.54 -15.77 3.13
N SER A 95 -11.55 -16.18 3.95
CA SER A 95 -10.77 -15.19 4.70
C SER A 95 -10.07 -14.19 3.76
N PRO A 96 -10.17 -12.86 3.99
CA PRO A 96 -9.47 -11.85 3.21
C PRO A 96 -7.96 -12.09 3.12
N SER A 97 -7.33 -12.63 4.17
CA SER A 97 -5.91 -12.95 4.19
C SER A 97 -5.49 -13.95 3.10
N LYS A 98 -6.39 -14.80 2.62
CA LYS A 98 -6.11 -15.70 1.50
C LYS A 98 -6.13 -15.00 0.13
N LEU A 99 -6.74 -13.82 0.03
CA LEU A 99 -6.88 -13.09 -1.24
C LEU A 99 -6.00 -11.83 -1.32
N LEU A 100 -5.62 -11.23 -0.18
CA LEU A 100 -4.85 -9.99 -0.17
C LEU A 100 -3.37 -10.20 -0.58
N ILE A 101 -2.70 -11.30 -0.19
CA ILE A 101 -1.37 -11.63 -0.71
C ILE A 101 -1.41 -11.85 -2.23
N PRO A 102 -2.32 -12.69 -2.80
CA PRO A 102 -2.52 -12.78 -4.24
C PRO A 102 -2.77 -11.44 -4.94
N LEU A 103 -3.55 -10.54 -4.32
CA LEU A 103 -3.76 -9.16 -4.82
C LEU A 103 -2.44 -8.42 -4.97
N SER A 104 -1.61 -8.39 -3.93
CA SER A 104 -0.35 -7.68 -3.94
C SER A 104 0.65 -8.29 -4.93
N TYR A 105 0.73 -9.61 -4.99
CA TYR A 105 1.58 -10.32 -5.95
C TYR A 105 1.14 -10.09 -7.40
N ALA A 106 -0.17 -10.08 -7.66
CA ALA A 106 -0.70 -9.77 -8.99
C ALA A 106 -0.34 -8.36 -9.44
N SER A 107 -0.36 -7.41 -8.51
CA SER A 107 0.06 -6.04 -8.80
C SER A 107 1.54 -5.96 -9.16
N GLY A 108 2.43 -6.58 -8.38
CA GLY A 108 3.87 -6.63 -8.70
C GLY A 108 4.16 -7.31 -10.04
N LEU A 109 3.56 -8.50 -10.27
CA LEU A 109 3.70 -9.25 -11.52
C LEU A 109 3.09 -8.54 -12.73
N GLY A 110 2.01 -7.79 -12.54
CA GLY A 110 1.44 -6.93 -13.58
C GLY A 110 2.37 -5.78 -13.92
N GLY A 111 2.94 -5.13 -12.91
CA GLY A 111 3.84 -4.00 -13.07
C GLY A 111 5.07 -4.30 -13.95
N ILE A 112 5.59 -5.53 -13.94
CA ILE A 112 6.73 -5.91 -14.79
C ILE A 112 6.35 -6.14 -16.26
N CYS A 113 5.07 -6.18 -16.60
CA CYS A 113 4.66 -6.45 -18.00
C CYS A 113 4.90 -5.27 -18.94
N THR A 114 5.12 -4.05 -18.44
CA THR A 114 5.46 -2.88 -19.27
C THR A 114 6.56 -2.06 -18.59
N LEU A 115 7.21 -1.18 -19.35
CA LEU A 115 8.17 -0.26 -18.75
C LEU A 115 7.52 0.74 -17.78
N ILE A 116 6.25 1.06 -17.99
CA ILE A 116 5.52 2.10 -17.22
C ILE A 116 4.98 1.54 -15.90
N GLY A 117 4.68 0.25 -15.84
CA GLY A 117 3.98 -0.36 -14.70
C GLY A 117 4.74 -0.31 -13.38
N THR A 118 6.07 -0.22 -13.41
CA THR A 118 6.89 -0.16 -12.20
C THR A 118 8.10 0.79 -12.35
N PRO A 119 8.41 1.61 -11.32
CA PRO A 119 9.50 2.57 -11.36
C PRO A 119 10.89 2.02 -11.73
N PRO A 120 11.34 0.86 -11.24
CA PRO A 120 12.65 0.29 -11.63
C PRO A 120 12.82 0.12 -13.13
N ASN A 121 11.77 -0.30 -13.84
CA ASN A 121 11.84 -0.49 -15.30
C ASN A 121 12.13 0.84 -16.02
N LEU A 122 11.48 1.91 -15.60
CA LEU A 122 11.71 3.25 -16.18
C LEU A 122 13.11 3.78 -15.86
N ILE A 123 13.64 3.54 -14.64
CA ILE A 123 15.00 3.95 -14.29
C ILE A 123 16.03 3.22 -15.14
N ILE A 124 15.97 1.89 -15.17
CA ILE A 124 16.92 1.06 -15.91
C ILE A 124 16.86 1.41 -17.42
N SER A 125 15.65 1.57 -17.97
CA SER A 125 15.46 2.01 -19.35
C SER A 125 16.04 3.40 -19.63
N GLY A 126 15.87 4.33 -18.68
CA GLY A 126 16.42 5.68 -18.80
C GLY A 126 17.93 5.72 -18.73
N LEU A 127 18.53 5.01 -17.77
CA LEU A 127 19.98 4.89 -17.64
C LEU A 127 20.60 4.21 -18.87
N TYR A 128 19.89 3.22 -19.45
CA TYR A 128 20.30 2.58 -20.69
C TYR A 128 20.28 3.57 -21.85
N ALA A 129 19.20 4.33 -22.00
CA ALA A 129 19.06 5.33 -23.06
C ALA A 129 20.11 6.45 -22.93
N GLU A 130 20.43 6.88 -21.72
CA GLU A 130 21.46 7.88 -21.45
C GLU A 130 22.86 7.37 -21.84
N LYS A 131 23.13 6.08 -21.57
CA LYS A 131 24.45 5.48 -21.85
C LYS A 131 24.65 5.08 -23.31
N THR A 132 23.59 4.62 -23.99
CA THR A 132 23.65 4.07 -25.35
C THR A 132 23.12 5.01 -26.43
N GLY A 133 22.35 6.06 -26.04
CA GLY A 133 21.60 6.91 -26.98
C GLY A 133 20.36 6.26 -27.57
N VAL A 134 20.03 5.02 -27.18
CA VAL A 134 18.89 4.23 -27.70
C VAL A 134 17.87 3.99 -26.61
N ALA A 135 16.62 4.44 -26.82
CA ALA A 135 15.54 4.17 -25.89
C ALA A 135 15.03 2.73 -26.01
N MET A 136 14.76 2.10 -24.85
CA MET A 136 14.09 0.80 -24.84
C MET A 136 12.63 0.93 -25.24
N ASN A 137 12.09 -0.06 -25.96
CA ASN A 137 10.68 -0.09 -26.31
C ASN A 137 9.82 -0.28 -25.06
N VAL A 138 8.67 0.43 -24.97
CA VAL A 138 7.74 0.36 -23.83
C VAL A 138 7.27 -1.07 -23.53
N LEU A 139 7.20 -1.92 -24.56
CA LEU A 139 6.80 -3.32 -24.47
C LEU A 139 7.99 -4.29 -24.34
N ALA A 140 9.22 -3.81 -24.11
CA ALA A 140 10.40 -4.66 -24.00
C ALA A 140 10.27 -5.76 -22.93
N THR A 141 9.62 -5.47 -21.81
CA THR A 141 9.40 -6.44 -20.74
C THR A 141 8.09 -7.24 -20.90
N THR A 142 7.27 -6.97 -21.93
CA THR A 142 5.90 -7.50 -22.00
C THR A 142 5.87 -9.02 -22.13
N ILE A 143 6.60 -9.61 -23.06
CA ILE A 143 6.57 -11.07 -23.26
C ILE A 143 7.17 -11.80 -22.04
N PRO A 144 8.38 -11.44 -21.55
CA PRO A 144 8.92 -12.02 -20.33
C PRO A 144 8.02 -11.79 -19.10
N GLY A 145 7.46 -10.59 -18.96
CA GLY A 145 6.57 -10.22 -17.86
C GLY A 145 5.27 -11.03 -17.86
N LEU A 146 4.64 -11.21 -19.02
CA LEU A 146 3.43 -12.04 -19.16
C LEU A 146 3.70 -13.51 -18.83
N PHE A 147 4.86 -14.04 -19.22
CA PHE A 147 5.25 -15.39 -18.83
C PHE A 147 5.45 -15.51 -17.32
N CYS A 148 6.17 -14.56 -16.71
CA CYS A 148 6.34 -14.52 -15.25
C CYS A 148 5.00 -14.34 -14.52
N LEU A 149 4.09 -13.53 -15.05
CA LEU A 149 2.72 -13.39 -14.52
C LEU A 149 1.97 -14.72 -14.57
N PHE A 150 2.00 -15.41 -15.71
CA PHE A 150 1.36 -16.71 -15.85
C PHE A 150 1.91 -17.74 -14.85
N VAL A 151 3.25 -17.88 -14.80
CA VAL A 151 3.93 -18.74 -13.81
C VAL A 151 3.58 -18.33 -12.39
N GLY A 152 3.54 -17.04 -12.10
CA GLY A 152 3.19 -16.49 -10.79
C GLY A 152 1.77 -16.83 -10.36
N ILE A 153 0.78 -16.70 -11.26
CA ILE A 153 -0.61 -17.08 -10.97
C ILE A 153 -0.70 -18.58 -10.66
N LEU A 154 -0.08 -19.43 -11.49
CA LEU A 154 -0.03 -20.87 -11.25
C LEU A 154 0.64 -21.21 -9.92
N SER A 155 1.74 -20.53 -9.59
CA SER A 155 2.46 -20.72 -8.34
C SER A 155 1.63 -20.34 -7.12
N VAL A 156 0.91 -19.21 -7.15
CA VAL A 156 0.00 -18.81 -6.06
C VAL A 156 -1.11 -19.85 -5.87
N ILE A 157 -1.67 -20.36 -6.97
CA ILE A 157 -2.68 -21.42 -6.92
C ILE A 157 -2.10 -22.72 -6.33
N ALA A 158 -0.91 -23.13 -6.76
CA ALA A 158 -0.25 -24.33 -6.26
C ALA A 158 0.13 -24.22 -4.77
N LEU A 159 0.60 -23.04 -4.37
CA LEU A 159 1.03 -22.74 -3.02
C LEU A 159 -0.11 -22.25 -2.10
N GLN A 160 -1.37 -22.36 -2.50
CA GLN A 160 -2.53 -21.85 -1.75
C GLN A 160 -2.63 -22.36 -0.30
N LYS A 161 -2.09 -23.56 -0.02
CA LYS A 161 -2.05 -24.14 1.33
C LYS A 161 -1.09 -23.41 2.27
N LEU A 162 -0.11 -22.68 1.74
CA LEU A 162 0.84 -21.87 2.51
C LEU A 162 0.26 -20.48 2.84
N LEU A 163 -0.80 -20.06 2.15
CA LEU A 163 -1.46 -18.79 2.44
C LEU A 163 -2.12 -18.85 3.82
N PRO A 164 -1.85 -17.87 4.68
CA PRO A 164 -2.38 -17.87 6.04
C PRO A 164 -3.87 -17.62 6.05
N GLU A 165 -4.58 -18.31 6.93
CA GLU A 165 -5.97 -18.01 7.26
C GLU A 165 -6.02 -17.24 8.57
N ARG A 166 -6.12 -15.92 8.47
CA ARG A 166 -6.15 -15.01 9.62
C ARG A 166 -7.56 -14.52 9.86
N LYS A 167 -7.92 -14.34 11.12
CA LYS A 167 -9.16 -13.62 11.47
C LYS A 167 -8.97 -12.16 11.06
N VAL A 168 -9.98 -11.60 10.44
CA VAL A 168 -9.97 -10.21 9.99
C VAL A 168 -9.90 -9.30 11.21
N PRO A 169 -9.01 -8.29 11.25
CA PRO A 169 -8.95 -7.35 12.37
C PRO A 169 -10.30 -6.68 12.66
N GLU A 170 -11.09 -6.42 11.62
CA GLU A 170 -12.43 -5.83 11.75
C GLU A 170 -13.45 -6.75 12.40
N SER A 171 -13.31 -8.08 12.26
CA SER A 171 -14.20 -9.02 12.95
C SER A 171 -14.06 -8.94 14.47
N ALA A 172 -12.98 -8.34 14.97
CA ALA A 172 -12.83 -8.02 16.39
C ALA A 172 -13.82 -6.94 16.84
N PHE A 173 -14.29 -6.09 15.89
CA PHE A 173 -15.25 -5.03 16.12
C PHE A 173 -16.65 -5.34 15.53
N GLU A 174 -16.77 -6.33 14.60
CA GLU A 174 -18.05 -6.70 13.96
C GLU A 174 -19.07 -7.33 14.91
N ALA A 175 -18.62 -7.91 16.00
CA ALA A 175 -19.52 -8.47 17.02
C ALA A 175 -20.25 -7.37 17.84
N THR A 176 -19.84 -6.12 17.65
CA THR A 176 -20.27 -5.00 18.47
C THR A 176 -20.39 -3.75 17.60
N SER A 177 -21.61 -3.32 17.31
CA SER A 177 -21.87 -1.89 17.12
C SER A 177 -21.62 -1.24 18.49
N GLU A 178 -20.35 -1.05 18.84
CA GLU A 178 -19.97 -0.40 20.08
C GLU A 178 -20.05 1.10 19.90
N TYR A 179 -20.89 1.72 20.69
CA TYR A 179 -21.10 3.16 20.76
C TYR A 179 -20.48 3.68 22.04
N THR A 180 -19.90 4.85 21.99
CA THR A 180 -19.49 5.57 23.18
C THR A 180 -20.68 6.40 23.65
N VAL A 181 -21.09 6.22 24.90
CA VAL A 181 -22.26 6.89 25.48
C VAL A 181 -21.86 7.53 26.78
N GLU A 182 -22.20 8.78 26.94
CA GLU A 182 -22.08 9.48 28.20
C GLU A 182 -23.42 9.43 28.98
N LEU A 183 -23.34 8.83 30.16
CA LEU A 183 -24.45 8.69 31.06
C LEU A 183 -24.22 9.54 32.31
N LEU A 184 -25.24 10.26 32.73
CA LEU A 184 -25.26 11.08 33.93
C LEU A 184 -25.95 10.32 35.05
N VAL A 185 -25.40 10.41 36.25
CA VAL A 185 -26.02 9.90 37.49
C VAL A 185 -26.98 10.97 38.03
N PRO A 186 -28.33 10.75 37.99
CA PRO A 186 -29.27 11.68 38.58
C PRO A 186 -29.04 11.86 40.07
N SER A 187 -29.39 13.03 40.62
CA SER A 187 -29.21 13.33 42.06
C SER A 187 -30.08 12.50 42.99
N ASP A 188 -31.06 11.79 42.48
CA ASP A 188 -31.95 10.86 43.19
C ASP A 188 -31.61 9.39 42.96
N ASN A 189 -30.47 9.09 42.36
CA ASN A 189 -30.08 7.74 41.96
C ASN A 189 -29.78 6.88 43.20
N PRO A 190 -30.32 5.63 43.30
CA PRO A 190 -30.17 4.76 44.48
C PRO A 190 -28.74 4.23 44.68
N TYR A 191 -27.86 4.37 43.71
CA TYR A 191 -26.46 3.92 43.82
C TYR A 191 -25.50 5.00 44.31
N ILE A 192 -25.99 6.21 44.63
CA ILE A 192 -25.17 7.27 45.21
C ILE A 192 -24.59 6.82 46.56
N GLY A 193 -23.26 7.02 46.72
CA GLY A 193 -22.51 6.62 47.91
C GLY A 193 -22.00 5.17 47.86
N GLN A 194 -22.34 4.39 46.85
CA GLN A 194 -21.72 3.09 46.58
C GLN A 194 -20.48 3.27 45.71
N THR A 195 -19.61 2.27 45.72
CA THR A 195 -18.47 2.26 44.78
C THR A 195 -18.91 1.79 43.40
N LEU A 196 -18.14 2.14 42.33
CA LEU A 196 -18.38 1.66 40.96
C LEU A 196 -18.40 0.13 40.88
N GLY A 197 -17.63 -0.54 41.74
CA GLY A 197 -17.59 -1.99 41.84
C GLY A 197 -18.85 -2.59 42.48
N GLU A 198 -19.34 -2.03 43.59
CA GLU A 198 -20.54 -2.47 44.30
C GLU A 198 -21.82 -2.21 43.51
N ALA A 199 -21.89 -1.08 42.81
CA ALA A 199 -22.99 -0.74 41.94
C ALA A 199 -23.01 -1.55 40.60
N GLY A 200 -21.96 -2.33 40.31
CA GLY A 200 -21.85 -3.08 39.06
C GLY A 200 -21.58 -2.22 37.83
N LEU A 201 -21.23 -0.94 38.01
CA LEU A 201 -20.99 0.04 36.96
C LEU A 201 -19.56 0.01 36.41
N PHE A 202 -18.61 -0.59 37.14
CA PHE A 202 -17.21 -0.70 36.68
C PHE A 202 -17.03 -1.70 35.54
N LYS A 203 -17.76 -2.84 35.57
CA LYS A 203 -17.67 -3.89 34.56
C LYS A 203 -19.06 -4.30 34.11
N VAL A 204 -19.46 -3.85 32.96
CA VAL A 204 -20.79 -4.09 32.38
C VAL A 204 -20.70 -5.16 31.31
N LYS A 205 -21.72 -6.01 31.22
CA LYS A 205 -21.82 -7.01 30.13
C LYS A 205 -21.91 -6.29 28.78
N GLY A 206 -21.01 -6.60 27.86
CA GLY A 206 -20.99 -5.99 26.52
C GLY A 206 -20.57 -4.51 26.47
N GLY A 207 -20.04 -3.94 27.55
CA GLY A 207 -19.54 -2.57 27.61
C GLY A 207 -18.38 -2.40 28.59
N SER A 208 -17.61 -1.33 28.43
CA SER A 208 -16.53 -0.95 29.33
C SER A 208 -16.63 0.53 29.70
N LEU A 209 -16.44 0.86 30.95
CA LEU A 209 -16.31 2.23 31.41
C LEU A 209 -14.97 2.78 30.94
N LEU A 210 -14.99 3.85 30.15
CA LEU A 210 -13.80 4.49 29.58
C LEU A 210 -13.31 5.63 30.43
N GLU A 211 -14.25 6.49 30.87
CA GLU A 211 -13.95 7.71 31.62
C GLU A 211 -14.99 7.91 32.69
N PHE A 212 -14.57 8.55 33.77
CA PHE A 212 -15.40 8.91 34.89
C PHE A 212 -15.08 10.34 35.31
N TYR A 213 -16.11 11.18 35.42
CA TYR A 213 -15.98 12.57 35.81
C TYR A 213 -16.95 12.89 36.95
N HIS A 214 -16.49 13.61 37.92
CA HIS A 214 -17.38 14.20 38.93
C HIS A 214 -18.10 15.44 38.38
N PHE A 215 -19.13 15.90 39.09
CA PHE A 215 -20.01 17.00 38.68
C PHE A 215 -19.30 18.27 38.19
N ASP A 216 -18.10 18.54 38.64
CA ASP A 216 -17.24 19.67 38.29
C ASP A 216 -16.34 19.41 37.08
N ASN A 217 -16.59 18.36 36.32
CA ASN A 217 -15.78 17.91 35.16
C ASN A 217 -14.32 17.57 35.52
N VAL A 218 -14.04 17.23 36.77
CA VAL A 218 -12.73 16.73 37.18
C VAL A 218 -12.64 15.25 36.83
N PRO A 219 -11.68 14.85 35.99
CA PRO A 219 -11.50 13.44 35.65
C PRO A 219 -11.04 12.66 36.88
N SER A 220 -11.78 11.60 37.21
CA SER A 220 -11.46 10.69 38.30
C SER A 220 -10.89 9.37 37.74
N PRO A 221 -10.02 8.69 38.53
CA PRO A 221 -9.50 7.39 38.11
C PRO A 221 -10.63 6.38 37.90
N VAL A 222 -10.58 5.61 36.83
CA VAL A 222 -11.55 4.55 36.57
C VAL A 222 -11.13 3.31 37.38
N THR A 223 -11.46 3.32 38.67
CA THR A 223 -11.18 2.22 39.60
C THR A 223 -12.47 1.66 40.21
N LYS A 224 -12.41 0.43 40.76
CA LYS A 224 -13.59 -0.21 41.40
C LYS A 224 -14.00 0.46 42.67
N GLU A 225 -13.04 1.09 43.33
CA GLU A 225 -13.14 1.70 44.67
C GLU A 225 -13.70 3.13 44.62
N GLU A 226 -13.84 3.72 43.42
CA GLU A 226 -14.34 5.08 43.26
C GLU A 226 -15.82 5.19 43.59
N PHE A 227 -16.19 6.20 44.36
CA PHE A 227 -17.56 6.43 44.83
C PHE A 227 -18.39 7.20 43.83
N ILE A 228 -19.65 6.82 43.69
CA ILE A 228 -20.63 7.44 42.80
C ILE A 228 -21.31 8.60 43.53
N LEU A 229 -21.31 9.78 42.93
CA LEU A 229 -21.98 10.98 43.39
C LEU A 229 -23.10 11.39 42.42
N GLY A 230 -24.08 12.14 42.92
CA GLY A 230 -25.12 12.71 42.08
C GLY A 230 -24.53 13.78 41.15
N GLY A 231 -24.81 13.69 39.86
CA GLY A 231 -24.24 14.56 38.84
C GLY A 231 -22.96 14.04 38.19
N ASP A 232 -22.50 12.84 38.56
CA ASP A 232 -21.34 12.22 37.93
C ASP A 232 -21.60 11.79 36.48
N HIS A 233 -20.59 11.91 35.66
CA HIS A 233 -20.59 11.54 34.26
C HIS A 233 -19.79 10.24 34.03
N LEU A 234 -20.44 9.26 33.42
CA LEU A 234 -19.90 7.95 33.14
C LEU A 234 -19.85 7.75 31.61
N VAL A 235 -18.67 7.63 31.06
CA VAL A 235 -18.48 7.40 29.62
C VAL A 235 -18.25 5.92 29.37
N TYR A 236 -19.20 5.26 28.72
CA TYR A 236 -19.12 3.85 28.36
C TYR A 236 -18.88 3.65 26.87
N ALA A 237 -18.10 2.65 26.52
CA ALA A 237 -18.12 2.05 25.17
C ALA A 237 -18.73 0.67 25.23
N GLY A 238 -19.67 0.36 24.33
CA GLY A 238 -20.30 -0.95 24.29
C GLY A 238 -21.41 -1.08 23.25
N GLN A 239 -22.05 -2.26 23.26
CA GLN A 239 -23.20 -2.52 22.39
C GLN A 239 -24.38 -1.63 22.79
N ILE A 240 -25.03 -1.02 21.80
CA ILE A 240 -26.13 -0.07 22.06
C ILE A 240 -27.27 -0.69 22.89
N ASN A 241 -27.59 -1.96 22.65
CA ASN A 241 -28.64 -2.67 23.37
C ASN A 241 -28.27 -2.89 24.85
N GLU A 242 -27.02 -3.24 25.12
CA GLU A 242 -26.50 -3.46 26.48
C GLU A 242 -26.37 -2.13 27.24
N LEU A 243 -25.96 -1.05 26.54
CA LEU A 243 -25.89 0.30 27.14
C LEU A 243 -27.29 0.88 27.42
N LEU A 244 -28.27 0.61 26.57
CA LEU A 244 -29.68 0.95 26.84
C LEU A 244 -30.25 0.18 28.04
N GLU A 245 -29.89 -1.10 28.18
CA GLU A 245 -30.25 -1.92 29.33
C GLU A 245 -29.59 -1.40 30.61
N LEU A 246 -28.27 -1.04 30.53
CA LEU A 246 -27.54 -0.42 31.63
C LEU A 246 -28.21 0.88 32.08
N LYS A 247 -28.54 1.79 31.16
CA LYS A 247 -29.24 3.04 31.41
C LYS A 247 -30.53 2.80 32.22
N LYS A 248 -31.36 1.83 31.76
CA LYS A 248 -32.64 1.50 32.41
C LYS A 248 -32.46 0.84 33.78
N THR A 249 -31.56 -0.13 33.89
CA THR A 249 -31.37 -0.95 35.10
C THR A 249 -30.77 -0.13 36.23
N HIS A 250 -29.87 0.81 35.93
CA HIS A 250 -29.20 1.62 36.94
C HIS A 250 -29.78 3.03 37.07
N GLY A 251 -30.87 3.35 36.37
CA GLY A 251 -31.54 4.65 36.47
C GLY A 251 -30.67 5.82 36.03
N LEU A 252 -29.78 5.58 35.05
CA LEU A 252 -28.93 6.62 34.49
C LEU A 252 -29.67 7.39 33.40
N VAL A 253 -29.30 8.64 33.17
CA VAL A 253 -29.87 9.50 32.12
C VAL A 253 -28.77 9.86 31.10
N SER A 254 -29.15 10.17 29.87
CA SER A 254 -28.18 10.64 28.85
C SER A 254 -27.71 12.05 29.21
N ALA A 255 -26.41 12.29 29.17
CA ALA A 255 -25.85 13.62 29.36
C ALA A 255 -26.01 14.47 28.09
N ASN A 256 -26.45 15.72 28.22
CA ASN A 256 -26.76 16.60 27.11
C ASN A 256 -25.55 17.36 26.52
N HIS A 257 -24.33 17.10 26.96
CA HIS A 257 -23.16 17.85 26.51
C HIS A 257 -21.92 16.95 26.25
N HIS A 258 -21.43 17.05 25.03
CA HIS A 258 -20.10 16.68 24.51
C HIS A 258 -19.80 15.23 24.13
N VAL A 259 -20.59 14.22 24.46
CA VAL A 259 -20.46 12.85 23.98
C VAL A 259 -21.83 12.32 23.58
N PHE A 260 -21.91 11.34 22.73
CA PHE A 260 -23.07 10.77 22.11
C PHE A 260 -24.32 10.66 23.03
N SER A 261 -25.37 11.45 22.78
CA SER A 261 -26.67 11.28 23.46
C SER A 261 -27.46 10.14 22.80
N LEU A 262 -27.94 9.19 23.60
CA LEU A 262 -28.81 8.10 23.11
C LEU A 262 -30.20 8.60 22.67
N ASP A 263 -30.58 9.82 23.02
CA ASP A 263 -31.89 10.40 22.68
C ASP A 263 -31.88 11.20 21.37
N GLU A 264 -30.72 11.66 20.95
CA GLU A 264 -30.44 12.15 19.60
C GLU A 264 -29.33 11.28 19.03
N LEU A 265 -29.69 10.34 18.16
CA LEU A 265 -28.78 9.82 17.15
C LEU A 265 -28.30 11.04 16.37
N ASP A 266 -27.27 11.70 16.90
CA ASP A 266 -26.71 12.84 16.19
C ASP A 266 -26.20 12.29 14.86
N LYS A 267 -26.96 12.55 13.80
CA LYS A 267 -26.69 12.11 12.41
C LYS A 267 -25.31 12.55 11.94
N ASN A 268 -24.55 13.14 12.85
CA ASN A 268 -23.34 13.89 12.54
C ASN A 268 -22.01 13.22 12.94
N ARG A 269 -21.96 12.12 13.68
CA ARG A 269 -20.69 11.39 13.95
C ARG A 269 -20.74 9.94 13.48
N GLN A 270 -19.63 9.42 12.96
CA GLN A 270 -19.56 8.07 12.40
C GLN A 270 -18.39 7.31 13.01
N LEU A 271 -18.62 6.04 13.35
CA LEU A 271 -17.55 5.13 13.68
C LEU A 271 -16.83 4.71 12.40
N ARG A 272 -15.54 4.93 12.36
CA ARG A 272 -14.66 4.54 11.26
C ARG A 272 -13.52 3.69 11.76
N THR A 273 -13.16 2.72 10.96
CA THR A 273 -12.02 1.86 11.24
C THR A 273 -10.81 2.33 10.45
N ALA A 274 -9.68 2.48 11.13
CA ALA A 274 -8.41 2.81 10.50
C ALA A 274 -7.33 1.83 10.98
N TYR A 275 -6.23 1.71 10.25
CA TYR A 275 -5.06 0.96 10.70
C TYR A 275 -3.79 1.81 10.67
N ILE A 276 -2.86 1.49 11.57
CA ILE A 276 -1.58 2.18 11.69
C ILE A 276 -0.62 1.65 10.64
N THR A 277 -0.11 2.55 9.80
CA THR A 277 0.89 2.23 8.76
C THR A 277 2.28 2.04 9.37
N PHE A 278 3.19 1.34 8.68
CA PHE A 278 4.56 1.11 9.15
C PHE A 278 5.41 2.38 9.34
N GLY A 279 5.09 3.46 8.62
CA GLY A 279 5.76 4.76 8.73
C GLY A 279 5.07 5.74 9.67
N SER A 280 4.01 5.32 10.38
CA SER A 280 3.24 6.21 11.24
C SER A 280 4.05 6.70 12.44
N PRO A 281 4.05 8.01 12.73
CA PRO A 281 4.65 8.57 13.94
C PRO A 281 3.96 8.13 15.23
N LEU A 282 2.77 7.52 15.14
CA LEU A 282 2.02 7.00 16.29
C LEU A 282 2.62 5.69 16.84
N ILE A 283 3.51 5.02 16.10
CA ILE A 283 4.12 3.77 16.54
C ILE A 283 5.03 4.01 17.74
N GLY A 284 4.83 3.20 18.79
CA GLY A 284 5.61 3.27 20.03
C GLY A 284 5.12 4.32 21.03
N THR A 285 4.07 5.10 20.68
CA THR A 285 3.43 6.07 21.57
C THR A 285 2.05 5.57 22.01
N THR A 286 1.49 6.18 23.05
CA THR A 286 0.07 6.03 23.43
C THR A 286 -0.72 7.20 22.85
N ILE A 287 -2.04 7.04 22.67
CA ILE A 287 -2.91 8.15 22.22
C ILE A 287 -2.99 9.26 23.30
N GLU A 288 -2.85 8.90 24.56
CA GLU A 288 -2.85 9.85 25.68
C GLU A 288 -1.61 10.77 25.65
N GLU A 289 -0.45 10.25 25.24
CA GLU A 289 0.81 11.01 25.13
C GLU A 289 0.88 11.90 23.91
N ASN A 290 0.10 11.62 22.87
CA ASN A 290 0.11 12.42 21.64
C ASN A 290 -1.19 13.23 21.50
N SER A 291 -1.13 14.33 20.75
CA SER A 291 -2.27 15.21 20.53
C SER A 291 -3.24 14.72 19.43
N PHE A 292 -3.13 13.46 19.01
CA PHE A 292 -3.83 12.92 17.83
C PHE A 292 -5.34 13.15 17.87
N GLU A 293 -6.00 12.83 19.00
CA GLU A 293 -7.46 12.99 19.14
C GLU A 293 -7.87 14.45 19.02
N ARG A 294 -7.12 15.35 19.68
CA ARG A 294 -7.39 16.80 19.69
C ARG A 294 -7.12 17.43 18.32
N ASP A 295 -5.99 17.09 17.70
CA ASP A 295 -5.56 17.67 16.43
C ASP A 295 -6.50 17.29 15.27
N ASN A 296 -7.10 16.10 15.34
CA ASN A 296 -7.94 15.57 14.29
C ASN A 296 -9.45 15.57 14.62
N ASN A 297 -9.85 16.02 15.81
CA ASN A 297 -11.23 15.98 16.31
C ASN A 297 -11.85 14.57 16.22
N MET A 298 -11.06 13.57 16.59
CA MET A 298 -11.43 12.16 16.60
C MET A 298 -11.32 11.59 18.02
N THR A 299 -12.07 10.52 18.31
CA THR A 299 -11.96 9.82 19.60
C THR A 299 -11.64 8.35 19.34
N LEU A 300 -10.64 7.81 20.04
CA LEU A 300 -10.30 6.41 19.98
C LEU A 300 -11.25 5.58 20.86
N VAL A 301 -12.04 4.72 20.23
CA VAL A 301 -13.03 3.86 20.90
C VAL A 301 -12.45 2.50 21.29
N ALA A 302 -11.65 1.90 20.41
CA ALA A 302 -11.05 0.60 20.65
C ALA A 302 -9.80 0.37 19.79
N VAL A 303 -8.92 -0.53 20.29
CA VAL A 303 -7.74 -0.98 19.55
C VAL A 303 -7.83 -2.50 19.38
N ALA A 304 -7.56 -2.98 18.16
CA ALA A 304 -7.40 -4.39 17.90
C ALA A 304 -6.03 -4.67 17.31
N ARG A 305 -5.39 -5.72 17.80
CA ARG A 305 -4.09 -6.21 17.35
C ARG A 305 -4.20 -7.64 16.85
N ARG A 306 -3.80 -7.90 15.62
CA ARG A 306 -3.84 -9.23 15.00
C ARG A 306 -5.23 -9.89 15.05
N GLY A 307 -6.29 -9.11 14.84
CA GLY A 307 -7.67 -9.59 14.85
C GLY A 307 -8.25 -9.91 16.21
N LYS A 308 -7.62 -9.45 17.30
CA LYS A 308 -8.16 -9.51 18.66
C LYS A 308 -8.22 -8.11 19.23
N ARG A 309 -9.36 -7.75 19.81
CA ARG A 309 -9.48 -6.52 20.59
C ARG A 309 -8.56 -6.62 21.81
N LEU A 310 -7.92 -5.51 22.15
CA LEU A 310 -7.16 -5.38 23.38
C LEU A 310 -8.11 -4.94 24.50
N ASP A 311 -8.06 -5.66 25.61
CA ASP A 311 -8.95 -5.40 26.77
C ASP A 311 -8.44 -4.25 27.65
N ASN A 312 -7.33 -3.60 27.28
CA ASN A 312 -6.76 -2.46 28.00
C ASN A 312 -7.53 -1.17 27.65
N ILE A 313 -7.39 -0.15 28.51
CA ILE A 313 -7.90 1.20 28.22
C ILE A 313 -7.30 1.65 26.88
N PRO A 314 -8.12 1.96 25.85
CA PRO A 314 -7.61 2.17 24.49
C PRO A 314 -6.54 3.26 24.39
N ARG A 315 -6.67 4.35 25.16
CA ARG A 315 -5.73 5.48 25.15
C ARG A 315 -4.35 5.15 25.72
N GLN A 316 -4.24 4.13 26.58
CA GLN A 316 -2.99 3.70 27.23
C GLN A 316 -2.28 2.56 26.48
N VAL A 317 -2.84 2.12 25.37
CA VAL A 317 -2.22 1.09 24.55
C VAL A 317 -1.04 1.69 23.78
N ILE A 318 0.14 1.12 23.95
CA ILE A 318 1.30 1.42 23.09
C ILE A 318 1.00 0.90 21.69
N LEU A 319 0.85 1.82 20.74
CA LEU A 319 0.44 1.54 19.38
C LEU A 319 1.57 0.86 18.59
N GLN A 320 1.19 -0.09 17.72
CA GLN A 320 2.12 -0.82 16.87
C GLN A 320 1.67 -0.76 15.41
N ALA A 321 2.61 -0.93 14.49
CA ALA A 321 2.29 -1.06 13.08
C ALA A 321 1.33 -2.22 12.83
N GLY A 322 0.27 -1.96 12.06
CA GLY A 322 -0.80 -2.93 11.78
C GLY A 322 -1.88 -3.03 12.86
N ASP A 323 -1.82 -2.24 13.94
CA ASP A 323 -2.95 -2.10 14.85
C ASP A 323 -4.13 -1.48 14.12
N THR A 324 -5.32 -1.98 14.43
CA THR A 324 -6.57 -1.48 13.90
C THR A 324 -7.26 -0.66 14.98
N LEU A 325 -7.57 0.59 14.65
CA LEU A 325 -8.22 1.55 15.53
C LEU A 325 -9.68 1.69 15.12
N LEU A 326 -10.58 1.66 16.10
CA LEU A 326 -11.96 2.10 15.93
C LEU A 326 -12.03 3.54 16.42
N LEU A 327 -12.33 4.45 15.52
CA LEU A 327 -12.33 5.90 15.75
C LEU A 327 -13.74 6.44 15.54
N GLU A 328 -14.15 7.31 16.42
CA GLU A 328 -15.32 8.15 16.24
C GLU A 328 -14.90 9.45 15.53
N CYS A 329 -15.49 9.72 14.39
CA CYS A 329 -15.10 10.79 13.49
C CYS A 329 -16.27 11.72 13.16
N PRO A 330 -16.04 13.02 12.90
CA PRO A 330 -17.07 13.93 12.39
C PRO A 330 -17.52 13.51 10.99
N PRO A 331 -18.78 13.78 10.59
CA PRO A 331 -19.37 13.28 9.33
C PRO A 331 -18.69 13.84 8.07
N HIS A 332 -18.15 15.03 8.17
CA HIS A 332 -17.45 15.69 7.07
C HIS A 332 -15.92 15.59 7.20
N LEU A 333 -15.44 14.50 7.80
CA LEU A 333 -14.01 14.27 7.86
C LEU A 333 -13.44 14.19 6.43
N VAL A 334 -12.76 15.25 6.02
CA VAL A 334 -11.96 15.22 4.78
C VAL A 334 -10.66 14.50 5.09
N ILE A 335 -10.61 13.20 4.75
CA ILE A 335 -9.45 12.31 4.98
C ILE A 335 -8.20 12.72 4.16
N ASN A 336 -8.26 13.84 3.48
CA ASN A 336 -7.25 14.31 2.52
C ASN A 336 -6.16 15.22 3.11
N THR A 337 -6.00 15.28 4.42
CA THR A 337 -4.78 15.92 4.95
C THR A 337 -3.63 14.92 4.83
N GLU A 338 -2.56 15.30 4.11
CA GLU A 338 -1.35 14.48 3.93
C GLU A 338 -0.84 13.91 5.26
N LYS A 339 -0.94 14.70 6.33
CA LYS A 339 -0.58 14.30 7.69
C LYS A 339 -1.40 13.10 8.16
N LEU A 340 -2.71 13.12 7.99
CA LEU A 340 -3.60 12.06 8.45
C LEU A 340 -3.43 10.76 7.64
N SER A 341 -3.18 10.87 6.33
CA SER A 341 -2.92 9.71 5.46
C SER A 341 -1.57 9.05 5.72
N SER A 342 -0.58 9.78 6.24
CA SER A 342 0.70 9.21 6.68
C SER A 342 0.61 8.54 8.04
N GLU A 343 -0.30 8.98 8.91
CA GLU A 343 -0.50 8.43 10.25
C GLU A 343 -1.40 7.20 10.24
N LEU A 344 -2.54 7.29 9.53
CA LEU A 344 -3.60 6.28 9.52
C LEU A 344 -4.16 6.06 8.13
N HIS A 345 -4.53 4.81 7.84
CA HIS A 345 -5.29 4.47 6.64
C HIS A 345 -6.70 4.06 7.03
N PHE A 346 -7.70 4.83 6.56
CA PHE A 346 -9.10 4.58 6.85
C PHE A 346 -9.71 3.56 5.89
N PHE A 347 -10.63 2.74 6.43
CA PHE A 347 -11.47 1.86 5.63
C PHE A 347 -12.74 2.58 5.19
N ASP A 348 -12.60 3.61 4.37
CA ASP A 348 -13.78 4.32 3.89
C ASP A 348 -14.50 3.57 2.77
N ASN A 349 -15.83 3.69 2.80
CA ASN A 349 -16.65 3.48 1.61
C ASN A 349 -16.31 4.57 0.61
N LEU A 350 -15.31 4.32 -0.24
CA LEU A 350 -15.06 5.15 -1.41
C LEU A 350 -16.39 5.30 -2.15
N GLN A 351 -16.97 6.51 -2.15
CA GLN A 351 -18.04 6.85 -3.07
C GLN A 351 -17.45 6.72 -4.47
N LEU A 352 -17.73 5.59 -5.08
CA LEU A 352 -17.16 5.23 -6.37
C LEU A 352 -17.79 6.14 -7.43
N PRO A 353 -17.01 6.90 -8.21
CA PRO A 353 -17.56 7.76 -9.25
C PRO A 353 -18.33 6.91 -10.26
N ASN A 354 -19.47 7.42 -10.71
CA ASN A 354 -20.29 6.78 -11.72
C ASN A 354 -19.54 6.73 -13.06
N ILE A 355 -19.70 5.64 -13.79
CA ILE A 355 -19.14 5.45 -15.12
C ILE A 355 -19.72 6.52 -16.04
N SER A 356 -18.84 7.29 -16.67
CA SER A 356 -19.19 8.37 -17.61
C SER A 356 -18.48 8.14 -18.95
N TRP A 357 -18.86 8.89 -19.98
CA TRP A 357 -18.14 8.88 -21.26
C TRP A 357 -16.64 9.20 -21.10
N ARG A 358 -16.28 9.99 -20.06
CA ARG A 358 -14.88 10.31 -19.72
C ARG A 358 -14.08 9.07 -19.31
N THR A 359 -14.72 8.08 -18.71
CA THR A 359 -14.11 6.77 -18.37
C THR A 359 -13.62 6.06 -19.63
N ILE A 360 -14.46 6.05 -20.66
CA ILE A 360 -14.11 5.43 -21.96
C ILE A 360 -13.02 6.26 -22.65
N ALA A 361 -13.17 7.57 -22.67
CA ALA A 361 -12.22 8.49 -23.29
C ALA A 361 -10.82 8.39 -22.66
N SER A 362 -10.71 8.40 -21.34
CA SER A 362 -9.43 8.26 -20.64
C SER A 362 -8.74 6.93 -20.94
N THR A 363 -9.50 5.84 -21.02
CA THR A 363 -8.98 4.52 -21.37
C THR A 363 -8.46 4.50 -22.80
N ILE A 364 -9.20 5.08 -23.75
CA ILE A 364 -8.79 5.17 -25.17
C ILE A 364 -7.52 6.01 -25.30
N VAL A 365 -7.44 7.16 -24.64
CA VAL A 365 -6.24 8.04 -24.68
C VAL A 365 -5.02 7.29 -24.16
N MET A 366 -5.12 6.56 -23.06
CA MET A 366 -4.02 5.78 -22.52
C MET A 366 -3.60 4.66 -23.49
N LEU A 367 -4.55 3.89 -24.02
CA LEU A 367 -4.26 2.82 -24.96
C LEU A 367 -3.62 3.37 -26.25
N ALA A 368 -4.11 4.50 -26.77
CA ALA A 368 -3.52 5.17 -27.93
C ALA A 368 -2.07 5.61 -27.65
N MET A 369 -1.80 6.22 -26.49
CA MET A 369 -0.45 6.57 -26.05
C MET A 369 0.47 5.35 -26.07
N MET A 370 0.01 4.23 -25.52
CA MET A 370 0.79 2.99 -25.46
C MET A 370 1.06 2.42 -26.87
N ILE A 371 0.04 2.37 -27.72
CA ILE A 371 0.16 1.84 -29.08
C ILE A 371 1.14 2.69 -29.90
N VAL A 372 0.97 4.02 -29.89
CA VAL A 372 1.84 4.94 -30.66
C VAL A 372 3.30 4.81 -30.21
N SER A 373 3.54 4.72 -28.89
CA SER A 373 4.89 4.55 -28.34
C SER A 373 5.45 3.14 -28.62
N ALA A 374 4.63 2.10 -28.54
CA ALA A 374 5.05 0.72 -28.78
C ALA A 374 5.51 0.47 -30.23
N PHE A 375 4.83 1.11 -31.20
CA PHE A 375 5.23 1.07 -32.62
C PHE A 375 6.36 2.05 -32.98
N ASN A 376 6.97 2.73 -31.96
CA ASN A 376 8.01 3.74 -32.14
C ASN A 376 7.64 4.87 -33.12
N ILE A 377 6.34 5.18 -33.26
CA ILE A 377 5.85 6.29 -34.10
C ILE A 377 6.29 7.62 -33.49
N MET A 378 6.22 7.70 -32.14
CA MET A 378 6.69 8.87 -31.38
C MET A 378 7.36 8.40 -30.08
N PRO A 379 8.38 9.15 -29.59
CA PRO A 379 8.99 8.89 -28.28
C PRO A 379 7.97 8.92 -27.15
N LEU A 380 8.14 8.05 -26.14
CA LEU A 380 7.22 7.94 -24.98
C LEU A 380 6.97 9.28 -24.30
N LEU A 381 8.01 10.12 -24.18
CA LEU A 381 7.88 11.45 -23.55
C LEU A 381 6.85 12.32 -24.29
N GLN A 382 6.91 12.38 -25.62
CA GLN A 382 5.98 13.16 -26.43
C GLN A 382 4.56 12.60 -26.33
N CYS A 383 4.43 11.27 -26.44
CA CYS A 383 3.14 10.59 -26.27
C CYS A 383 2.51 10.88 -24.90
N ALA A 384 3.32 10.86 -23.84
CA ALA A 384 2.85 11.12 -22.48
C ALA A 384 2.37 12.57 -22.30
N PHE A 385 3.10 13.56 -22.83
CA PHE A 385 2.67 14.96 -22.81
C PHE A 385 1.36 15.18 -23.56
N ILE A 386 1.22 14.60 -24.77
CA ILE A 386 -0.01 14.71 -25.55
C ILE A 386 -1.17 14.05 -24.80
N ALA A 387 -0.96 12.85 -24.26
CA ALA A 387 -1.99 12.16 -23.48
C ALA A 387 -2.41 12.96 -22.25
N ALA A 388 -1.46 13.50 -21.48
CA ALA A 388 -1.75 14.34 -20.31
C ALA A 388 -2.53 15.60 -20.69
N ALA A 389 -2.14 16.27 -21.78
CA ALA A 389 -2.86 17.44 -22.29
C ALA A 389 -4.31 17.09 -22.69
N ILE A 390 -4.51 15.99 -23.43
CA ILE A 390 -5.84 15.51 -23.82
C ILE A 390 -6.69 15.19 -22.57
N MET A 391 -6.11 14.49 -21.56
CA MET A 391 -6.80 14.16 -20.30
C MET A 391 -7.30 15.41 -19.58
N LEU A 392 -6.49 16.48 -19.54
CA LEU A 392 -6.86 17.76 -18.92
C LEU A 392 -7.93 18.50 -19.75
N LEU A 393 -7.79 18.55 -21.08
CA LEU A 393 -8.74 19.24 -21.96
C LEU A 393 -10.12 18.60 -21.97
N ILE A 394 -10.20 17.27 -21.94
CA ILE A 394 -11.46 16.51 -21.85
C ILE A 394 -12.06 16.61 -20.42
N GLY A 395 -11.29 17.05 -19.43
CA GLY A 395 -11.73 17.15 -18.05
C GLY A 395 -11.83 15.78 -17.37
N CYS A 396 -10.92 14.84 -17.71
CA CYS A 396 -10.78 13.56 -17.00
C CYS A 396 -10.26 13.77 -15.58
N CYS A 397 -9.43 14.80 -15.37
CA CYS A 397 -9.03 15.31 -14.07
C CYS A 397 -8.92 16.84 -14.13
N THR A 398 -9.06 17.50 -12.98
CA THR A 398 -8.82 18.94 -12.88
C THR A 398 -7.30 19.23 -12.81
N PRO A 399 -6.85 20.44 -13.19
CA PRO A 399 -5.44 20.82 -13.05
C PRO A 399 -4.91 20.64 -11.62
N GLU A 400 -5.74 20.93 -10.63
CA GLU A 400 -5.40 20.74 -9.22
C GLU A 400 -5.21 19.25 -8.86
N GLN A 401 -6.10 18.38 -9.33
CA GLN A 401 -5.97 16.94 -9.17
C GLN A 401 -4.74 16.39 -9.89
N ALA A 402 -4.43 16.92 -11.08
CA ALA A 402 -3.24 16.54 -11.85
C ALA A 402 -1.95 16.87 -11.08
N VAL A 403 -1.85 18.09 -10.54
CA VAL A 403 -0.67 18.50 -9.75
C VAL A 403 -0.56 17.68 -8.46
N ARG A 404 -1.66 17.46 -7.74
CA ARG A 404 -1.69 16.63 -6.52
C ARG A 404 -1.36 15.15 -6.78
N SER A 405 -1.56 14.65 -7.99
CA SER A 405 -1.21 13.27 -8.34
C SER A 405 0.27 13.04 -8.52
N ILE A 406 1.05 14.10 -8.72
CA ILE A 406 2.50 14.02 -8.89
C ILE A 406 3.14 13.72 -7.54
N ASN A 407 3.64 12.50 -7.38
CA ASN A 407 4.34 12.10 -6.17
C ASN A 407 5.79 12.60 -6.20
N GLY A 408 6.04 13.73 -5.50
CA GLY A 408 7.35 14.36 -5.40
C GLY A 408 8.41 13.46 -4.76
N GLU A 409 8.02 12.63 -3.79
CA GLU A 409 8.93 11.68 -3.13
C GLU A 409 9.47 10.65 -4.12
N ILE A 410 8.61 10.07 -4.95
CA ILE A 410 9.02 9.13 -5.99
C ILE A 410 9.94 9.82 -6.99
N LEU A 411 9.63 11.04 -7.43
CA LEU A 411 10.49 11.79 -8.36
C LEU A 411 11.85 12.11 -7.77
N MET A 412 11.93 12.47 -6.48
CA MET A 412 13.17 12.70 -5.75
C MET A 412 14.02 11.42 -5.66
N VAL A 413 13.40 10.29 -5.29
CA VAL A 413 14.09 8.99 -5.27
C VAL A 413 14.60 8.63 -6.67
N PHE A 414 13.82 8.89 -7.71
CA PHE A 414 14.21 8.67 -9.09
C PHE A 414 15.43 9.51 -9.48
N ALA A 415 15.37 10.82 -9.26
CA ALA A 415 16.46 11.73 -9.57
C ALA A 415 17.73 11.35 -8.78
N GLY A 416 17.59 11.06 -7.49
CA GLY A 416 18.69 10.59 -6.64
C GLY A 416 19.29 9.27 -7.11
N SER A 417 18.46 8.35 -7.62
CA SER A 417 18.90 7.05 -8.13
C SER A 417 19.74 7.17 -9.40
N VAL A 418 19.39 8.09 -10.31
CA VAL A 418 20.20 8.41 -11.50
C VAL A 418 21.58 8.90 -11.07
N VAL A 419 21.63 9.84 -10.13
CA VAL A 419 22.88 10.41 -9.59
C VAL A 419 23.72 9.34 -8.86
N LEU A 420 23.07 8.43 -8.12
CA LEU A 420 23.74 7.30 -7.47
C LEU A 420 24.39 6.38 -8.52
N GLY A 421 23.67 6.03 -9.60
CA GLY A 421 24.20 5.24 -10.70
C GLY A 421 25.45 5.85 -11.32
N LEU A 422 25.43 7.18 -11.58
CA LEU A 422 26.60 7.93 -12.09
C LEU A 422 27.78 7.89 -11.10
N ALA A 423 27.52 8.06 -9.81
CA ALA A 423 28.58 8.02 -8.79
C ALA A 423 29.23 6.64 -8.68
N ILE A 424 28.44 5.56 -8.70
CA ILE A 424 28.93 4.17 -8.67
C ILE A 424 29.81 3.89 -9.90
N GLN A 425 29.41 4.42 -11.06
CA GLN A 425 30.18 4.26 -12.29
C GLN A 425 31.49 5.09 -12.22
N LYS A 426 31.42 6.35 -11.84
CA LYS A 426 32.58 7.25 -11.80
C LYS A 426 33.66 6.84 -10.78
N THR A 427 33.23 6.23 -9.67
CA THR A 427 34.14 5.70 -8.63
C THR A 427 34.79 4.36 -9.02
N GLY A 428 34.37 3.74 -10.13
CA GLY A 428 34.85 2.42 -10.55
C GLY A 428 34.35 1.27 -9.66
N ILE A 429 33.42 1.53 -8.73
CA ILE A 429 32.83 0.52 -7.85
C ILE A 429 32.08 -0.54 -8.69
N ALA A 430 31.31 -0.09 -9.70
CA ALA A 430 30.59 -1.01 -10.58
C ALA A 430 31.53 -2.00 -11.25
N GLU A 431 32.65 -1.52 -11.75
CA GLU A 431 33.66 -2.32 -12.42
C GLU A 431 34.30 -3.33 -11.47
N ARG A 432 34.69 -2.90 -10.28
CA ARG A 432 35.26 -3.78 -9.25
C ARG A 432 34.30 -4.87 -8.80
N LEU A 433 33.01 -4.52 -8.61
CA LEU A 433 31.98 -5.50 -8.26
C LEU A 433 31.71 -6.48 -9.41
N ALA A 434 31.68 -5.99 -10.66
CA ALA A 434 31.54 -6.86 -11.83
C ALA A 434 32.73 -7.85 -11.93
N PHE A 435 33.98 -7.40 -11.74
CA PHE A 435 35.13 -8.32 -11.68
C PHE A 435 35.02 -9.34 -10.55
N GLY A 436 34.69 -8.92 -9.34
CA GLY A 436 34.52 -9.84 -8.21
C GLY A 436 33.46 -10.91 -8.48
N ILE A 437 32.36 -10.55 -9.16
CA ILE A 437 31.34 -11.52 -9.56
C ILE A 437 31.87 -12.46 -10.65
N LEU A 438 32.59 -11.94 -11.64
CA LEU A 438 33.21 -12.75 -12.70
C LEU A 438 34.26 -13.74 -12.15
N ASP A 439 35.04 -13.31 -11.17
CA ASP A 439 36.04 -14.19 -10.50
C ASP A 439 35.37 -15.35 -9.78
N VAL A 440 34.22 -15.15 -9.18
CA VAL A 440 33.45 -16.18 -8.45
C VAL A 440 32.62 -17.05 -9.38
N CYS A 441 31.92 -16.42 -10.35
CA CYS A 441 30.93 -17.08 -11.21
C CYS A 441 31.54 -17.61 -12.53
N GLY A 442 32.79 -17.24 -12.85
CA GLY A 442 33.42 -17.57 -14.13
C GLY A 442 32.88 -16.73 -15.28
N SER A 443 33.23 -17.12 -16.52
CA SER A 443 32.89 -16.38 -17.76
C SER A 443 31.58 -16.82 -18.41
N ASN A 444 30.77 -17.63 -17.74
CA ASN A 444 29.47 -18.03 -18.29
C ASN A 444 28.44 -16.90 -18.12
N PRO A 445 27.92 -16.28 -19.21
CA PRO A 445 27.04 -15.13 -19.15
C PRO A 445 25.72 -15.41 -18.42
N LEU A 446 25.17 -16.64 -18.54
CA LEU A 446 23.94 -17.02 -17.83
C LEU A 446 24.15 -17.12 -16.33
N VAL A 447 25.30 -17.65 -15.89
CA VAL A 447 25.62 -17.77 -14.47
C VAL A 447 25.79 -16.38 -13.84
N VAL A 448 26.54 -15.51 -14.51
CA VAL A 448 26.78 -14.12 -14.07
C VAL A 448 25.46 -13.34 -14.00
N MET A 449 24.64 -13.39 -15.05
CA MET A 449 23.34 -12.76 -15.10
C MET A 449 22.44 -13.25 -13.95
N THR A 450 22.38 -14.56 -13.75
CA THR A 450 21.59 -15.18 -12.68
C THR A 450 22.07 -14.75 -11.29
N ALA A 451 23.39 -14.72 -11.06
CA ALA A 451 23.97 -14.31 -9.79
C ALA A 451 23.62 -12.86 -9.46
N ILE A 452 23.78 -11.94 -10.41
CA ILE A 452 23.44 -10.52 -10.19
C ILE A 452 21.94 -10.35 -9.96
N CYS A 453 21.08 -11.04 -10.72
CA CYS A 453 19.63 -11.03 -10.53
C CYS A 453 19.23 -11.59 -9.15
N LEU A 454 19.87 -12.68 -8.69
CA LEU A 454 19.62 -13.27 -7.37
C LEU A 454 19.96 -12.30 -6.25
N VAL A 455 21.13 -11.66 -6.31
CA VAL A 455 21.55 -10.66 -5.32
C VAL A 455 20.62 -9.44 -5.39
N GLY A 456 20.25 -9.00 -6.58
CA GLY A 456 19.28 -7.91 -6.79
C GLY A 456 17.93 -8.22 -6.15
N THR A 457 17.38 -9.43 -6.40
CA THR A 457 16.13 -9.90 -5.78
C THR A 457 16.23 -9.97 -4.25
N PHE A 458 17.37 -10.36 -3.71
CA PHE A 458 17.58 -10.40 -2.26
C PHE A 458 17.66 -9.00 -1.66
N ILE A 459 18.39 -8.09 -2.27
CA ILE A 459 18.57 -6.71 -1.78
C ILE A 459 17.28 -5.91 -1.85
N THR A 460 16.47 -6.10 -2.91
CA THR A 460 15.18 -5.40 -3.06
C THR A 460 14.15 -5.78 -1.99
N GLU A 461 14.37 -6.85 -1.23
CA GLU A 461 13.53 -7.18 -0.07
C GLU A 461 13.71 -6.21 1.12
N PHE A 462 14.82 -5.47 1.17
CA PHE A 462 15.20 -4.57 2.28
C PHE A 462 15.26 -3.10 1.89
N ILE A 463 15.45 -2.82 0.60
CA ILE A 463 15.46 -1.45 0.06
C ILE A 463 14.37 -1.32 -1.02
N SER A 464 14.06 -0.08 -1.43
CA SER A 464 13.08 0.12 -2.50
C SER A 464 13.55 -0.51 -3.83
N ASN A 465 12.62 -1.10 -4.58
CA ASN A 465 12.89 -1.68 -5.91
C ASN A 465 13.57 -0.67 -6.85
N THR A 466 13.20 0.60 -6.73
CA THR A 466 13.75 1.73 -7.46
C THR A 466 15.25 1.92 -7.19
N ALA A 467 15.62 1.94 -5.92
CA ALA A 467 17.02 2.08 -5.50
C ALA A 467 17.86 0.85 -5.90
N ALA A 468 17.29 -0.36 -5.76
CA ALA A 468 17.93 -1.59 -6.20
C ALA A 468 18.20 -1.55 -7.72
N GLY A 469 17.22 -1.17 -8.54
CA GLY A 469 17.39 -1.04 -9.99
C GLY A 469 18.52 -0.11 -10.38
N ALA A 470 18.57 1.08 -9.77
CA ALA A 470 19.63 2.06 -10.04
C ALA A 470 21.02 1.58 -9.60
N MET A 471 21.11 0.90 -8.46
CA MET A 471 22.37 0.38 -7.92
C MET A 471 22.92 -0.78 -8.76
N PHE A 472 22.07 -1.70 -9.18
CA PHE A 472 22.50 -2.90 -9.93
C PHE A 472 22.65 -2.65 -11.42
N PHE A 473 22.04 -1.58 -11.98
CA PHE A 473 22.19 -1.23 -13.39
C PHE A 473 23.66 -1.14 -13.84
N PRO A 474 24.53 -0.29 -13.24
CA PRO A 474 25.91 -0.17 -13.68
C PRO A 474 26.70 -1.47 -13.53
N ILE A 475 26.43 -2.26 -12.49
CA ILE A 475 27.09 -3.54 -12.24
C ILE A 475 26.75 -4.54 -13.34
N MET A 476 25.44 -4.66 -13.67
CA MET A 476 24.94 -5.56 -14.68
C MET A 476 25.43 -5.15 -16.08
N TYR A 477 25.41 -3.85 -16.36
CA TYR A 477 25.89 -3.29 -17.63
C TYR A 477 27.39 -3.60 -17.85
N GLU A 478 28.23 -3.28 -16.87
CA GLU A 478 29.68 -3.53 -16.96
C GLU A 478 30.01 -5.02 -17.03
N ALA A 479 29.27 -5.87 -16.30
CA ALA A 479 29.45 -7.32 -16.38
C ALA A 479 29.13 -7.85 -17.79
N ALA A 480 28.04 -7.41 -18.41
CA ALA A 480 27.68 -7.81 -19.76
C ALA A 480 28.73 -7.38 -20.80
N VAL A 481 29.15 -6.10 -20.76
CA VAL A 481 30.17 -5.55 -21.67
C VAL A 481 31.50 -6.30 -21.53
N LYS A 482 31.94 -6.59 -20.30
CA LYS A 482 33.19 -7.34 -20.07
C LYS A 482 33.15 -8.78 -20.53
N LEU A 483 31.97 -9.40 -20.47
CA LEU A 483 31.75 -10.71 -21.06
C LEU A 483 31.67 -10.68 -22.60
N GLY A 484 31.62 -9.49 -23.22
CA GLY A 484 31.51 -9.31 -24.66
C GLY A 484 30.08 -9.51 -25.19
N TYR A 485 29.05 -9.29 -24.37
CA TYR A 485 27.65 -9.44 -24.75
C TYR A 485 26.88 -8.12 -24.68
N ASP A 486 25.79 -8.02 -25.46
CA ASP A 486 24.89 -6.87 -25.42
C ASP A 486 24.22 -6.78 -24.03
N PRO A 487 24.35 -5.65 -23.32
CA PRO A 487 23.74 -5.44 -22.03
C PRO A 487 22.19 -5.50 -22.03
N TYR A 488 21.55 -5.35 -23.18
CA TYR A 488 20.08 -5.28 -23.30
C TYR A 488 19.39 -6.48 -22.62
N THR A 489 19.80 -7.70 -22.96
CA THR A 489 19.24 -8.94 -22.38
C THR A 489 19.42 -9.00 -20.87
N PHE A 490 20.61 -8.65 -20.40
CA PHE A 490 20.94 -8.62 -18.97
C PHE A 490 20.08 -7.62 -18.20
N LEU A 491 19.84 -6.46 -18.80
CA LEU A 491 19.05 -5.39 -18.18
C LEU A 491 17.55 -5.72 -18.14
N ILE A 492 16.99 -6.40 -19.14
CA ILE A 492 15.62 -6.92 -19.09
C ILE A 492 15.46 -7.92 -17.93
N ALA A 493 16.42 -8.84 -17.76
CA ALA A 493 16.39 -9.78 -16.64
C ALA A 493 16.48 -9.05 -15.28
N LEU A 494 17.32 -8.03 -15.20
CA LEU A 494 17.46 -7.21 -13.99
C LEU A 494 16.16 -6.46 -13.64
N MET A 495 15.50 -5.81 -14.63
CA MET A 495 14.24 -5.09 -14.46
C MET A 495 13.19 -5.94 -13.74
N ILE A 496 13.01 -7.17 -14.24
CA ILE A 496 12.04 -8.11 -13.68
C ILE A 496 12.47 -8.56 -12.28
N SER A 497 13.75 -8.90 -12.09
CA SER A 497 14.28 -9.41 -10.83
C SER A 497 14.17 -8.41 -9.68
N VAL A 498 14.56 -7.15 -9.89
CA VAL A 498 14.48 -6.10 -8.84
C VAL A 498 13.06 -5.61 -8.58
N SER A 499 12.12 -5.89 -9.47
CA SER A 499 10.71 -5.52 -9.31
C SER A 499 9.90 -6.60 -8.57
N CYS A 500 10.46 -7.80 -8.39
CA CYS A 500 9.83 -8.95 -7.76
C CYS A 500 10.36 -9.15 -6.34
N SER A 501 9.79 -8.43 -5.37
CA SER A 501 10.09 -8.56 -3.94
C SER A 501 8.87 -9.12 -3.23
N PHE A 502 8.83 -10.44 -2.98
CA PHE A 502 7.67 -11.13 -2.44
C PHE A 502 7.85 -11.63 -1.01
N ALA A 503 9.09 -11.71 -0.51
CA ALA A 503 9.40 -12.41 0.74
C ALA A 503 9.20 -11.56 2.00
N THR A 504 9.19 -10.24 1.89
CA THR A 504 9.03 -9.37 3.06
C THR A 504 7.87 -8.37 2.90
N PRO A 505 7.24 -7.94 4.00
CA PRO A 505 6.24 -6.89 3.93
C PRO A 505 6.84 -5.51 3.62
N ILE A 506 8.15 -5.32 3.85
CA ILE A 506 8.86 -4.05 3.62
C ILE A 506 9.36 -3.93 2.17
N GLY A 507 9.57 -5.04 1.49
CA GLY A 507 10.13 -5.06 0.12
C GLY A 507 9.25 -4.33 -0.91
N SER A 508 7.95 -4.19 -0.65
CA SER A 508 7.05 -3.45 -1.53
C SER A 508 6.00 -2.64 -0.77
N PRO A 509 5.71 -1.39 -1.18
CA PRO A 509 4.60 -0.62 -0.62
C PRO A 509 3.26 -1.35 -0.69
N THR A 510 3.04 -2.18 -1.70
CA THR A 510 1.82 -2.98 -1.87
C THR A 510 1.64 -4.03 -0.78
N HIS A 511 2.74 -4.62 -0.30
CA HIS A 511 2.75 -5.56 0.82
C HIS A 511 2.41 -4.87 2.14
N MET A 512 2.95 -3.66 2.35
CA MET A 512 2.63 -2.85 3.53
C MET A 512 1.14 -2.49 3.59
N LEU A 513 0.52 -2.15 2.45
CA LEU A 513 -0.90 -1.81 2.38
C LEU A 513 -1.82 -2.96 2.78
N ILE A 514 -1.45 -4.20 2.49
CA ILE A 514 -2.26 -5.37 2.83
C ILE A 514 -1.92 -5.96 4.20
N TYR A 515 -0.82 -5.55 4.82
CA TYR A 515 -0.30 -6.14 6.06
C TYR A 515 -1.31 -6.04 7.21
N GLY A 516 -1.75 -4.82 7.52
CA GLY A 516 -2.76 -4.56 8.54
C GLY A 516 -4.12 -5.18 8.19
N PRO A 517 -4.71 -4.84 7.03
CA PRO A 517 -6.00 -5.36 6.59
C PRO A 517 -6.10 -6.89 6.56
N GLY A 518 -5.01 -7.57 6.25
CA GLY A 518 -4.94 -9.03 6.22
C GLY A 518 -4.65 -9.68 7.57
N GLY A 519 -4.28 -8.89 8.60
CA GLY A 519 -3.86 -9.40 9.91
C GLY A 519 -2.60 -10.26 9.85
N TYR A 520 -1.72 -9.99 8.90
CA TYR A 520 -0.53 -10.79 8.63
C TYR A 520 0.55 -10.64 9.69
N ARG A 521 1.43 -11.64 9.74
CA ARG A 521 2.72 -11.60 10.42
C ARG A 521 3.83 -11.51 9.38
N PHE A 522 4.99 -11.04 9.76
CA PHE A 522 6.17 -10.99 8.89
C PHE A 522 6.48 -12.37 8.26
N SER A 523 6.41 -13.44 9.08
CA SER A 523 6.64 -14.81 8.65
C SER A 523 5.64 -15.34 7.60
N ASP A 524 4.47 -14.73 7.48
CA ASP A 524 3.46 -15.14 6.50
C ASP A 524 3.93 -14.80 5.08
N PHE A 525 4.58 -13.65 4.92
CA PHE A 525 5.20 -13.25 3.66
C PHE A 525 6.40 -14.15 3.32
N MET A 526 7.28 -14.44 4.31
CA MET A 526 8.44 -15.27 4.06
C MET A 526 8.07 -16.68 3.56
N ARG A 527 7.03 -17.30 4.12
CA ARG A 527 6.63 -18.67 3.78
C ARG A 527 6.32 -18.88 2.31
N ILE A 528 5.58 -17.96 1.71
CA ILE A 528 5.21 -18.06 0.30
C ILE A 528 6.13 -17.24 -0.59
N GLY A 529 6.61 -16.09 -0.11
CA GLY A 529 7.38 -15.15 -0.89
C GLY A 529 8.76 -15.64 -1.28
N ILE A 530 9.48 -16.36 -0.39
CA ILE A 530 10.77 -16.95 -0.73
C ILE A 530 10.62 -17.93 -1.91
N LEU A 531 9.60 -18.79 -1.87
CA LEU A 531 9.33 -19.71 -2.96
C LEU A 531 8.94 -18.98 -4.25
N MET A 532 8.13 -17.94 -4.13
CA MET A 532 7.74 -17.09 -5.26
C MET A 532 8.96 -16.40 -5.88
N ASN A 533 9.86 -15.85 -5.08
CA ASN A 533 11.10 -15.23 -5.58
C ASN A 533 11.95 -16.22 -6.38
N ILE A 534 12.13 -17.44 -5.88
CA ILE A 534 12.91 -18.48 -6.57
C ILE A 534 12.23 -18.88 -7.88
N ILE A 535 10.93 -19.13 -7.86
CA ILE A 535 10.16 -19.55 -9.04
C ILE A 535 10.18 -18.47 -10.12
N ILE A 536 9.93 -17.22 -9.72
CA ILE A 536 9.87 -16.10 -10.68
C ILE A 536 11.28 -15.76 -11.19
N LEU A 537 12.32 -15.85 -10.37
CA LEU A 537 13.69 -15.66 -10.83
C LEU A 537 14.06 -16.72 -11.88
N ALA A 538 13.76 -17.99 -11.62
CA ALA A 538 14.01 -19.07 -12.59
C ALA A 538 13.21 -18.88 -13.89
N ALA A 539 11.93 -18.51 -13.78
CA ALA A 539 11.07 -18.21 -14.93
C ALA A 539 11.60 -17.02 -15.74
N ASN A 540 12.04 -15.96 -15.05
CA ASN A 540 12.61 -14.77 -15.66
C ASN A 540 13.88 -15.10 -16.48
N ILE A 541 14.86 -15.76 -15.86
CA ILE A 541 16.11 -16.12 -16.55
C ILE A 541 15.83 -17.00 -17.76
N LEU A 542 14.94 -17.99 -17.60
CA LEU A 542 14.55 -18.88 -18.69
C LEU A 542 13.95 -18.11 -19.87
N ILE A 543 12.91 -17.33 -19.61
CA ILE A 543 12.15 -16.69 -20.69
C ILE A 543 12.93 -15.54 -21.34
N VAL A 544 13.70 -14.77 -20.56
CA VAL A 544 14.52 -13.69 -21.11
C VAL A 544 15.58 -14.25 -22.05
N ASN A 545 16.23 -15.35 -21.70
CA ASN A 545 17.22 -15.99 -22.59
C ASN A 545 16.60 -16.58 -23.86
N ILE A 546 15.32 -16.99 -23.83
CA ILE A 546 14.61 -17.48 -25.02
C ILE A 546 14.20 -16.33 -25.95
N ILE A 547 13.64 -15.25 -25.40
CA ILE A 547 13.11 -14.12 -26.18
C ILE A 547 14.23 -13.18 -26.65
N TYR A 548 15.20 -12.95 -25.79
CA TYR A 548 16.36 -12.10 -26.03
C TYR A 548 17.65 -12.93 -25.91
N PRO A 549 17.98 -13.74 -26.91
CA PRO A 549 19.19 -14.55 -26.86
C PRO A 549 20.43 -13.67 -26.67
N LEU A 550 21.39 -14.19 -25.92
CA LEU A 550 22.64 -13.49 -25.64
C LEU A 550 23.41 -13.25 -26.93
N THR A 551 23.41 -12.01 -27.41
CA THR A 551 24.11 -11.60 -28.62
C THR A 551 25.50 -11.08 -28.26
N PRO A 552 26.59 -11.62 -28.88
CA PRO A 552 27.91 -11.05 -28.71
C PRO A 552 27.94 -9.59 -29.21
N LEU A 553 28.65 -8.73 -28.48
CA LEU A 553 29.01 -7.41 -29.00
C LEU A 553 29.91 -7.62 -30.19
N HIS A 554 29.46 -7.21 -31.38
CA HIS A 554 30.37 -7.17 -32.54
C HIS A 554 31.46 -6.14 -32.26
N PRO A 555 32.73 -6.46 -32.54
CA PRO A 555 33.85 -5.56 -32.35
C PRO A 555 33.72 -4.30 -33.21
#